data_3c551ee73228e8fbf5612962a62e90df
#
_entry.id   3c551ee73228e8fbf5612962a62e90df
#
_cell.length_a   1.000
_cell.length_b   1.000
_cell.length_c   1.000
_cell.angle_alpha   90.00
_cell.angle_beta   90.00
_cell.angle_gamma   90.00
#
_symmetry.space_group_name_H-M   'P 1'
#
loop_
_entity.id
_entity.type
_entity.pdbx_description
1 polymer ?
#
loop_
_entity_poly.entity_id
_entity_poly.type
_entity_poly.pdbx_seq_one_letter_code
_entity_poly.pdbx_strand_id
1 'polypeptide(L)'
;MKKIVFVCLGNICRSPMAEFVMKSMTSDYHIESRATSSWEHGNPIHKGTQGIFQQYQISYDKDKTSLQIGREDFESFDYIIGMDASNVSDLRHMCPQELQYKIYSFAAESVPDPWYTGDFEETYARITSGCQSWLDRLENESDNGKA
;
A
#
# COMPACT_ATOMS: atom_id res chain seq x y z
N MET A 1 15.10 1.57 -10.52
CA MET A 1 13.80 2.04 -10.02
C MET A 1 13.46 1.29 -8.74
N LYS A 2 13.21 2.01 -7.67
CA LYS A 2 12.80 1.42 -6.39
C LYS A 2 11.42 0.79 -6.51
N LYS A 3 11.20 -0.31 -5.79
CA LYS A 3 9.95 -1.08 -5.81
C LYS A 3 9.27 -0.99 -4.45
N ILE A 4 8.01 -0.57 -4.47
CA ILE A 4 7.18 -0.31 -3.28
C ILE A 4 5.95 -1.21 -3.34
N VAL A 5 5.64 -1.89 -2.23
CA VAL A 5 4.38 -2.63 -2.10
C VAL A 5 3.62 -2.16 -0.87
N PHE A 6 2.36 -1.77 -1.07
CA PHE A 6 1.44 -1.46 0.02
C PHE A 6 0.67 -2.72 0.41
N VAL A 7 0.50 -2.94 1.70
CA VAL A 7 -0.09 -4.19 2.20
C VAL A 7 -1.17 -3.89 3.24
N CYS A 8 -2.36 -4.47 3.04
CA CYS A 8 -3.42 -4.47 4.03
C CYS A 8 -3.96 -5.89 4.19
N LEU A 9 -4.99 -6.07 5.01
CA LEU A 9 -5.52 -7.41 5.30
C LEU A 9 -6.05 -8.12 4.05
N GLY A 10 -6.94 -7.45 3.30
CA GLY A 10 -7.67 -8.07 2.18
C GLY A 10 -7.20 -7.68 0.80
N ASN A 11 -6.42 -6.62 0.65
CA ASN A 11 -5.98 -6.06 -0.64
C ASN A 11 -7.14 -5.71 -1.59
N ILE A 12 -8.24 -5.22 -1.03
CA ILE A 12 -9.38 -4.76 -1.82
C ILE A 12 -9.77 -3.31 -1.50
N CYS A 13 -9.38 -2.75 -0.36
CA CYS A 13 -9.73 -1.37 0.04
C CYS A 13 -8.49 -0.48 0.16
N ARG A 14 -7.75 -0.56 1.29
CA ARG A 14 -6.68 0.38 1.63
C ARG A 14 -5.45 0.26 0.75
N SER A 15 -4.91 -0.94 0.59
CA SER A 15 -3.66 -1.10 -0.17
C SER A 15 -3.83 -0.80 -1.66
N PRO A 16 -4.93 -1.18 -2.34
CA PRO A 16 -5.15 -0.74 -3.71
C PRO A 16 -5.33 0.77 -3.81
N MET A 17 -5.98 1.40 -2.82
CA MET A 17 -6.14 2.85 -2.81
C MET A 17 -4.76 3.53 -2.74
N ALA A 18 -3.88 3.08 -1.84
CA ALA A 18 -2.53 3.62 -1.73
C ALA A 18 -1.73 3.41 -3.02
N GLU A 19 -1.85 2.24 -3.63
CA GLU A 19 -1.17 1.92 -4.89
C GLU A 19 -1.50 2.94 -5.97
N PHE A 20 -2.78 3.13 -6.25
CA PHE A 20 -3.20 3.98 -7.38
C PHE A 20 -3.13 5.47 -7.05
N VAL A 21 -3.32 5.86 -5.80
CA VAL A 21 -3.08 7.25 -5.38
C VAL A 21 -1.62 7.61 -5.57
N MET A 22 -0.69 6.78 -5.10
CA MET A 22 0.74 7.06 -5.30
C MET A 22 1.13 7.04 -6.78
N LYS A 23 0.60 6.10 -7.56
CA LYS A 23 0.83 6.07 -9.02
C LYS A 23 0.35 7.34 -9.72
N SER A 24 -0.69 8.00 -9.19
CA SER A 24 -1.18 9.26 -9.74
C SER A 24 -0.26 10.44 -9.42
N MET A 25 0.60 10.31 -8.43
CA MET A 25 1.52 11.36 -7.97
C MET A 25 2.91 11.26 -8.56
N THR A 26 3.33 10.07 -9.00
CA THR A 26 4.70 9.84 -9.46
C THR A 26 4.76 8.69 -10.45
N SER A 27 5.74 8.73 -11.34
CA SER A 27 6.09 7.61 -12.22
C SER A 27 7.51 7.08 -11.93
N ASP A 28 8.13 7.52 -10.84
CA ASP A 28 9.53 7.23 -10.53
C ASP A 28 9.75 5.89 -9.82
N TYR A 29 8.67 5.23 -9.40
CA TYR A 29 8.73 4.00 -8.62
C TYR A 29 7.85 2.91 -9.23
N HIS A 30 8.26 1.67 -9.03
CA HIS A 30 7.41 0.52 -9.32
C HIS A 30 6.53 0.27 -8.09
N ILE A 31 5.20 0.37 -8.22
CA ILE A 31 4.26 0.34 -7.10
C ILE A 31 3.25 -0.77 -7.32
N GLU A 32 3.06 -1.62 -6.31
CA GLU A 32 2.03 -2.66 -6.29
C GLU A 32 1.38 -2.72 -4.92
N SER A 33 0.38 -3.58 -4.76
CA SER A 33 -0.26 -3.85 -3.49
C SER A 33 -0.56 -5.32 -3.33
N ARG A 34 -0.63 -5.77 -2.06
CA ARG A 34 -0.85 -7.17 -1.68
C ARG A 34 -1.70 -7.24 -0.41
N ALA A 35 -2.12 -8.46 -0.07
CA ALA A 35 -2.83 -8.78 1.16
C ALA A 35 -1.94 -9.60 2.10
N THR A 36 -2.14 -9.44 3.41
CA THR A 36 -1.55 -10.38 4.37
C THR A 36 -2.32 -11.70 4.38
N SER A 37 -3.63 -11.67 4.09
CA SER A 37 -4.49 -12.86 4.10
C SER A 37 -4.82 -13.32 2.68
N SER A 38 -5.36 -14.55 2.57
CA SER A 38 -5.87 -15.09 1.31
C SER A 38 -7.39 -14.99 1.21
N TRP A 39 -8.05 -14.37 2.18
CA TRP A 39 -9.52 -14.38 2.28
C TRP A 39 -10.22 -13.77 1.06
N GLU A 40 -9.64 -12.74 0.49
CA GLU A 40 -10.20 -12.03 -0.67
C GLU A 40 -9.48 -12.40 -1.98
N HIS A 41 -8.67 -13.44 -1.98
CA HIS A 41 -7.86 -13.82 -3.15
C HIS A 41 -8.72 -13.92 -4.42
N GLY A 42 -8.30 -13.19 -5.45
CA GLY A 42 -9.00 -13.15 -6.73
C GLY A 42 -10.16 -12.16 -6.79
N ASN A 43 -10.55 -11.55 -5.67
CA ASN A 43 -11.64 -10.58 -5.65
C ASN A 43 -11.17 -9.21 -6.15
N PRO A 44 -12.06 -8.46 -6.83
CA PRO A 44 -11.71 -7.15 -7.37
C PRO A 44 -11.63 -6.09 -6.28
N ILE A 45 -11.13 -4.90 -6.66
CA ILE A 45 -11.13 -3.73 -5.78
C ILE A 45 -12.56 -3.45 -5.30
N HIS A 46 -12.71 -3.20 -4.01
CA HIS A 46 -14.00 -2.90 -3.38
C HIS A 46 -14.67 -1.70 -4.05
N LYS A 47 -16.00 -1.76 -4.17
CA LYS A 47 -16.79 -0.69 -4.82
C LYS A 47 -16.56 0.68 -4.19
N GLY A 48 -16.40 0.75 -2.86
CA GLY A 48 -16.14 2.00 -2.17
C GLY A 48 -14.82 2.64 -2.60
N THR A 49 -13.78 1.83 -2.75
CA THR A 49 -12.47 2.31 -3.25
C THR A 49 -12.57 2.72 -4.71
N GLN A 50 -13.28 1.95 -5.54
CA GLN A 50 -13.51 2.33 -6.94
C GLN A 50 -14.27 3.65 -7.04
N GLY A 51 -15.26 3.87 -6.16
CA GLY A 51 -16.01 5.13 -6.10
C GLY A 51 -15.11 6.33 -5.79
N ILE A 52 -14.13 6.16 -4.91
CA ILE A 52 -13.13 7.19 -4.63
C ILE A 52 -12.30 7.50 -5.88
N PHE A 53 -11.84 6.47 -6.59
CA PHE A 53 -11.06 6.69 -7.80
C PHE A 53 -11.86 7.45 -8.86
N GLN A 54 -13.14 7.13 -9.02
CA GLN A 54 -14.01 7.82 -9.95
C GLN A 54 -14.25 9.27 -9.52
N GLN A 55 -14.51 9.51 -8.24
CA GLN A 55 -14.78 10.83 -7.69
C GLN A 55 -13.59 11.77 -7.86
N TYR A 56 -12.38 11.29 -7.61
CA TYR A 56 -11.16 12.09 -7.65
C TYR A 56 -10.36 11.92 -8.94
N GLN A 57 -10.94 11.24 -9.94
CA GLN A 57 -10.35 11.05 -11.27
C GLN A 57 -8.96 10.39 -11.21
N ILE A 58 -8.86 9.35 -10.39
CA ILE A 58 -7.63 8.57 -10.27
C ILE A 58 -7.72 7.35 -11.19
N SER A 59 -6.74 7.22 -12.09
CA SER A 59 -6.66 6.06 -12.98
C SER A 59 -6.28 4.81 -12.17
N TYR A 60 -6.92 3.70 -12.46
CA TYR A 60 -6.61 2.42 -11.80
C TYR A 60 -6.84 1.25 -12.75
N ASP A 61 -6.19 0.13 -12.45
CA ASP A 61 -6.37 -1.11 -13.20
C ASP A 61 -7.67 -1.79 -12.74
N LYS A 62 -8.66 -1.84 -13.62
CA LYS A 62 -9.98 -2.44 -13.33
C LYS A 62 -9.90 -3.95 -13.18
N ASP A 63 -8.86 -4.57 -13.70
CA ASP A 63 -8.66 -6.02 -13.65
C ASP A 63 -7.84 -6.45 -12.44
N LYS A 64 -7.37 -5.51 -11.62
CA LYS A 64 -6.61 -5.85 -10.42
C LYS A 64 -7.47 -6.64 -9.46
N THR A 65 -6.91 -7.77 -8.97
CA THR A 65 -7.54 -8.59 -7.95
C THR A 65 -6.62 -8.73 -6.73
N SER A 66 -7.22 -9.11 -5.59
CA SER A 66 -6.47 -9.38 -4.37
C SER A 66 -5.47 -10.50 -4.58
N LEU A 67 -4.25 -10.29 -4.10
CA LEU A 67 -3.16 -11.26 -4.13
C LEU A 67 -2.44 -11.24 -2.79
N GLN A 68 -2.31 -12.40 -2.17
CA GLN A 68 -1.57 -12.53 -0.91
C GLN A 68 -0.08 -12.31 -1.15
N ILE A 69 0.57 -11.59 -0.24
CA ILE A 69 2.02 -11.40 -0.30
C ILE A 69 2.73 -12.74 -0.12
N GLY A 70 3.78 -12.97 -0.89
CA GLY A 70 4.56 -14.20 -0.84
C GLY A 70 6.04 -13.92 -0.68
N ARG A 71 6.82 -15.02 -0.57
CA ARG A 71 8.27 -14.92 -0.33
C ARG A 71 8.98 -14.07 -1.39
N GLU A 72 8.60 -14.24 -2.65
CA GLU A 72 9.21 -13.48 -3.75
C GLU A 72 9.03 -11.99 -3.59
N ASP A 73 7.88 -11.57 -3.04
CA ASP A 73 7.61 -10.15 -2.78
C ASP A 73 8.57 -9.59 -1.75
N PHE A 74 8.82 -10.33 -0.66
CA PHE A 74 9.77 -9.90 0.37
C PHE A 74 11.18 -9.75 -0.18
N GLU A 75 11.54 -10.59 -1.12
CA GLU A 75 12.86 -10.53 -1.77
C GLU A 75 12.97 -9.37 -2.76
N SER A 76 11.91 -9.12 -3.54
CA SER A 76 11.98 -8.22 -4.68
C SER A 76 11.63 -6.77 -4.39
N PHE A 77 10.73 -6.50 -3.44
CA PHE A 77 10.37 -5.11 -3.09
C PHE A 77 11.39 -4.50 -2.15
N ASP A 78 11.65 -3.21 -2.33
CA ASP A 78 12.56 -2.43 -1.48
C ASP A 78 11.85 -1.91 -0.23
N TYR A 79 10.58 -1.55 -0.36
CA TYR A 79 9.74 -1.02 0.72
C TYR A 79 8.46 -1.83 0.78
N ILE A 80 8.20 -2.43 1.95
CA ILE A 80 7.00 -3.24 2.22
C ILE A 80 6.23 -2.51 3.30
N ILE A 81 5.13 -1.88 2.94
CA ILE A 81 4.47 -0.87 3.77
C ILE A 81 3.10 -1.36 4.20
N GLY A 82 2.95 -1.62 5.51
CA GLY A 82 1.68 -2.03 6.11
C GLY A 82 0.83 -0.82 6.47
N MET A 83 -0.47 -0.91 6.19
CA MET A 83 -1.41 0.20 6.35
C MET A 83 -1.81 0.45 7.80
N ASP A 84 -1.69 -0.56 8.66
CA ASP A 84 -1.95 -0.44 10.09
C ASP A 84 -1.00 -1.32 10.91
N ALA A 85 -1.04 -1.17 12.24
CA ALA A 85 -0.16 -1.91 13.13
C ALA A 85 -0.34 -3.43 13.02
N SER A 86 -1.56 -3.89 12.81
CA SER A 86 -1.87 -5.31 12.62
C SER A 86 -1.23 -5.84 11.33
N ASN A 87 -1.32 -5.09 10.24
CA ASN A 87 -0.68 -5.47 8.97
C ASN A 87 0.84 -5.56 9.13
N VAL A 88 1.45 -4.61 9.82
CA VAL A 88 2.91 -4.62 10.06
C VAL A 88 3.29 -5.84 10.90
N SER A 89 2.53 -6.16 11.94
CA SER A 89 2.76 -7.34 12.78
C SER A 89 2.67 -8.63 11.96
N ASP A 90 1.64 -8.76 11.12
CA ASP A 90 1.46 -9.92 10.25
C ASP A 90 2.62 -10.06 9.26
N LEU A 91 3.04 -8.94 8.66
CA LEU A 91 4.17 -8.93 7.74
C LEU A 91 5.45 -9.41 8.42
N ARG A 92 5.70 -8.98 9.66
CA ARG A 92 6.88 -9.42 10.41
C ARG A 92 6.89 -10.92 10.68
N HIS A 93 5.71 -11.51 10.92
CA HIS A 93 5.59 -12.95 11.12
C HIS A 93 5.79 -13.75 9.82
N MET A 94 5.41 -13.18 8.69
CA MET A 94 5.51 -13.85 7.38
C MET A 94 6.90 -13.70 6.76
N CYS A 95 7.61 -12.63 7.09
CA CYS A 95 8.85 -12.22 6.42
C CYS A 95 10.07 -12.96 6.97
N PRO A 96 10.97 -13.47 6.09
CA PRO A 96 12.26 -13.98 6.54
C PRO A 96 13.00 -12.95 7.38
N GLN A 97 13.72 -13.41 8.41
CA GLN A 97 14.35 -12.49 9.38
C GLN A 97 15.35 -11.53 8.71
N GLU A 98 16.10 -11.98 7.74
CA GLU A 98 17.09 -11.17 7.03
C GLU A 98 16.48 -10.06 6.17
N LEU A 99 15.15 -10.10 5.94
CA LEU A 99 14.43 -9.12 5.13
C LEU A 99 13.53 -8.20 5.95
N GLN A 100 13.52 -8.33 7.27
CA GLN A 100 12.67 -7.55 8.19
C GLN A 100 12.91 -6.03 8.05
N TYR A 101 14.11 -5.63 7.68
CA TYR A 101 14.46 -4.21 7.52
C TYR A 101 13.66 -3.50 6.44
N LYS A 102 12.99 -4.25 5.56
CA LYS A 102 12.18 -3.69 4.47
C LYS A 102 10.76 -3.33 4.91
N ILE A 103 10.33 -3.74 6.10
CA ILE A 103 8.96 -3.56 6.58
C ILE A 103 8.83 -2.21 7.27
N TYR A 104 7.83 -1.44 6.85
CA TYR A 104 7.55 -0.10 7.36
C TYR A 104 6.07 0.06 7.66
N SER A 105 5.75 0.98 8.58
CA SER A 105 4.37 1.46 8.75
C SER A 105 4.10 2.56 7.74
N PHE A 106 2.89 2.59 7.20
CA PHE A 106 2.48 3.63 6.24
C PHE A 106 2.55 5.03 6.87
N ALA A 107 2.05 5.15 8.11
CA ALA A 107 2.02 6.41 8.85
C ALA A 107 2.17 6.13 10.35
N ALA A 108 2.40 7.19 11.14
CA ALA A 108 2.50 7.08 12.59
C ALA A 108 1.22 6.52 13.21
N GLU A 109 0.06 6.89 12.65
CA GLU A 109 -1.24 6.35 13.06
C GLU A 109 -1.73 5.36 12.02
N SER A 110 -2.36 4.26 12.48
CA SER A 110 -2.95 3.27 11.58
C SER A 110 -4.05 3.88 10.73
N VAL A 111 -4.09 3.53 9.45
CA VAL A 111 -5.17 3.94 8.55
C VAL A 111 -6.42 3.13 8.89
N PRO A 112 -7.56 3.77 9.23
CA PRO A 112 -8.80 3.04 9.52
C PRO A 112 -9.23 2.17 8.35
N ASP A 113 -9.74 0.98 8.66
CA ASP A 113 -10.21 0.07 7.62
C ASP A 113 -11.65 0.44 7.21
N PRO A 114 -11.85 0.93 5.97
CA PRO A 114 -13.19 1.37 5.53
C PRO A 114 -14.18 0.22 5.39
N TRP A 115 -13.73 -1.03 5.37
CA TRP A 115 -14.60 -2.19 5.43
C TRP A 115 -15.47 -2.14 6.70
N TYR A 116 -14.88 -1.69 7.83
CA TYR A 116 -15.59 -1.59 9.11
C TYR A 116 -16.22 -0.22 9.34
N THR A 117 -15.53 0.86 8.95
CA THR A 117 -16.02 2.23 9.21
C THR A 117 -17.04 2.70 8.18
N GLY A 118 -16.94 2.19 6.95
CA GLY A 118 -17.71 2.69 5.81
C GLY A 118 -17.25 4.06 5.32
N ASP A 119 -16.23 4.65 5.92
CA ASP A 119 -15.77 6.01 5.61
C ASP A 119 -14.58 5.99 4.64
N PHE A 120 -14.88 5.81 3.37
CA PHE A 120 -13.87 5.79 2.31
C PHE A 120 -13.24 7.16 2.06
N GLU A 121 -13.97 8.24 2.34
CA GLU A 121 -13.45 9.61 2.21
C GLU A 121 -12.34 9.89 3.22
N GLU A 122 -12.52 9.50 4.47
CA GLU A 122 -11.49 9.66 5.49
C GLU A 122 -10.27 8.82 5.14
N THR A 123 -10.49 7.58 4.71
CA THR A 123 -9.40 6.70 4.27
C THR A 123 -8.63 7.35 3.13
N TYR A 124 -9.32 7.90 2.15
CA TYR A 124 -8.68 8.59 1.02
C TYR A 124 -7.84 9.78 1.48
N ALA A 125 -8.37 10.61 2.37
CA ALA A 125 -7.64 11.76 2.88
C ALA A 125 -6.34 11.35 3.59
N ARG A 126 -6.40 10.32 4.43
CA ARG A 126 -5.23 9.80 5.15
C ARG A 126 -4.23 9.17 4.20
N ILE A 127 -4.70 8.42 3.21
CA ILE A 127 -3.83 7.76 2.23
C ILE A 127 -3.14 8.79 1.35
N THR A 128 -3.86 9.81 0.89
CA THR A 128 -3.27 10.89 0.09
C THR A 128 -2.17 11.61 0.85
N SER A 129 -2.43 11.98 2.11
CA SER A 129 -1.45 12.62 2.97
C SER A 129 -0.23 11.71 3.22
N GLY A 130 -0.48 10.43 3.49
CA GLY A 130 0.59 9.46 3.73
C GLY A 130 1.44 9.20 2.50
N CYS A 131 0.83 9.11 1.32
CA CYS A 131 1.56 8.95 0.06
C CYS A 131 2.47 10.15 -0.20
N GLN A 132 1.99 11.37 0.05
CA GLN A 132 2.81 12.57 -0.11
C GLN A 132 4.01 12.54 0.86
N SER A 133 3.79 12.19 2.12
CA SER A 133 4.87 12.06 3.10
C SER A 133 5.90 11.01 2.68
N TRP A 134 5.45 9.88 2.15
CA TRP A 134 6.34 8.84 1.66
C TRP A 134 7.17 9.31 0.47
N LEU A 135 6.58 10.03 -0.47
CA LEU A 135 7.30 10.56 -1.62
C LEU A 135 8.37 11.57 -1.20
N ASP A 136 8.04 12.44 -0.25
CA ASP A 136 9.00 13.39 0.32
C ASP A 136 10.17 12.67 0.98
N ARG A 137 9.90 11.63 1.74
CA ARG A 137 10.91 10.79 2.38
C ARG A 137 11.80 10.09 1.36
N LEU A 138 11.21 9.49 0.33
CA LEU A 138 11.95 8.77 -0.70
C LEU A 138 12.84 9.71 -1.50
N GLU A 139 12.40 10.91 -1.80
CA GLU A 139 13.20 11.93 -2.47
C GLU A 139 14.38 12.36 -1.60
N ASN A 140 14.16 12.57 -0.30
CA ASN A 140 15.22 12.92 0.64
C ASN A 140 16.27 11.82 0.77
N GLU A 141 15.83 10.56 0.84
CA GLU A 141 16.75 9.41 0.89
C GLU A 141 17.59 9.33 -0.38
N SER A 142 16.99 9.58 -1.54
CA SER A 142 17.68 9.58 -2.83
C SER A 142 18.72 10.71 -2.89
N ASP A 143 18.36 11.91 -2.45
CA ASP A 143 19.26 13.06 -2.44
C ASP A 143 20.44 12.82 -1.48
N ASN A 144 20.17 12.28 -0.29
CA ASN A 144 21.23 11.92 0.65
C ASN A 144 22.15 10.84 0.09
N GLY A 145 21.61 9.91 -0.68
CA GLY A 145 22.39 8.87 -1.35
C GLY A 145 23.29 9.39 -2.45
N LYS A 146 23.03 10.59 -2.97
CA LYS A 146 23.86 11.24 -4.00
C LYS A 146 24.99 12.06 -3.40
N ALA A 147 24.87 12.38 -2.14
CA ALA A 147 25.89 13.11 -1.43
C ALA A 147 27.06 12.21 -1.05
#